data_dddbf4ab42d689a4806a2e31b0a96008
#
_entry.id   dddbf4ab42d689a4806a2e31b0a96008
#
_cell.length_a   1.000
_cell.length_b   1.000
_cell.length_c   1.000
_cell.angle_alpha   90.00
_cell.angle_beta   90.00
_cell.angle_gamma   90.00
#
_symmetry.space_group_name_H-M   'P 1'
#
loop_
_entity.id
_entity.type
_entity.pdbx_description
1 polymer ?
#
loop_
_entity_poly.entity_id
_entity_poly.type
_entity_poly.pdbx_seq_one_letter_code
_entity_poly.pdbx_strand_id
1 'polypeptide(L)'
;MQDPNPLPWGAQDRFQAHFIVRKKVDDVLSYSARVTQSTVGHFGSKKVTDVKWNGGKIADVLNSDSTLKELLIQQSPDDATISIEPTGNGVRIYGKWKNSFEFGVTKDQFEIYDKIAGHVKNL
;
A
#
# COMPACT_ATOMS: atom_id res chain seq x y z
N MET A 1 8.30 -5.62 -6.64
CA MET A 1 8.93 -6.83 -7.19
C MET A 1 9.39 -6.56 -8.61
N GLN A 2 10.57 -6.97 -8.93
CA GLN A 2 11.12 -6.79 -10.27
C GLN A 2 10.51 -7.82 -11.23
N ASP A 3 10.21 -7.39 -12.46
CA ASP A 3 9.80 -8.31 -13.52
C ASP A 3 10.98 -9.22 -13.89
N PRO A 4 10.85 -10.55 -13.79
CA PRO A 4 11.95 -11.46 -14.12
C PRO A 4 12.27 -11.54 -15.62
N ASN A 5 11.38 -11.04 -16.49
CA ASN A 5 11.54 -11.08 -17.94
C ASN A 5 11.46 -9.67 -18.52
N PRO A 6 12.51 -8.84 -18.34
CA PRO A 6 12.50 -7.51 -18.93
C PRO A 6 12.45 -7.61 -20.45
N LEU A 7 11.66 -6.73 -21.07
CA LEU A 7 11.52 -6.72 -22.51
C LEU A 7 12.82 -6.23 -23.17
N PRO A 8 13.34 -6.96 -24.18
CA PRO A 8 14.65 -6.64 -24.74
C PRO A 8 14.69 -5.37 -25.61
N TRP A 9 13.56 -4.79 -25.95
CA TRP A 9 13.48 -3.60 -26.81
C TRP A 9 13.25 -2.31 -26.05
N GLY A 10 13.81 -2.19 -24.86
CA GLY A 10 13.86 -0.92 -24.16
C GLY A 10 12.55 -0.49 -23.47
N ALA A 11 11.63 -1.39 -23.22
CA ALA A 11 10.50 -1.10 -22.35
C ALA A 11 11.02 -0.81 -20.95
N GLN A 12 10.45 0.21 -20.29
CA GLN A 12 10.85 0.56 -18.94
C GLN A 12 10.43 -0.52 -17.97
N ASP A 13 11.35 -0.96 -17.12
CA ASP A 13 11.04 -1.84 -16.02
C ASP A 13 10.15 -1.10 -15.03
N ARG A 14 9.12 -1.79 -14.55
CA ARG A 14 8.22 -1.27 -13.54
C ARG A 14 8.31 -2.10 -12.29
N PHE A 15 8.24 -1.44 -11.15
CA PHE A 15 8.35 -2.06 -9.85
C PHE A 15 7.15 -1.71 -9.01
N GLN A 16 6.75 -2.64 -8.17
CA GLN A 16 5.64 -2.45 -7.25
C GLN A 16 5.98 -3.12 -5.92
N ALA A 17 5.78 -2.42 -4.82
CA ALA A 17 5.92 -3.02 -3.52
C ALA A 17 4.73 -3.95 -3.26
N HIS A 18 5.04 -5.18 -2.88
CA HIS A 18 4.06 -6.21 -2.57
C HIS A 18 4.36 -6.87 -1.25
N PHE A 19 3.33 -7.01 -0.43
CA PHE A 19 3.37 -7.88 0.74
C PHE A 19 2.19 -8.83 0.64
N ILE A 20 2.43 -10.11 0.82
CA ILE A 20 1.39 -11.12 0.78
C ILE A 20 1.33 -11.78 2.15
N VAL A 21 0.18 -11.66 2.79
CA VAL A 21 -0.10 -12.32 4.07
C VAL A 21 -0.84 -13.62 3.75
N ARG A 22 -0.24 -14.74 4.09
CA ARG A 22 -0.89 -16.04 3.93
C ARG A 22 -1.91 -16.22 5.05
N LYS A 23 -3.17 -16.27 4.64
CA LYS A 23 -4.27 -16.38 5.58
C LYS A 23 -5.49 -16.94 4.87
N LYS A 24 -6.24 -17.79 5.54
CA LYS A 24 -7.53 -18.23 5.04
C LYS A 24 -8.51 -17.07 5.14
N VAL A 25 -9.10 -16.70 4.02
CA VAL A 25 -10.04 -15.59 3.93
C VAL A 25 -11.46 -16.17 3.80
N ASP A 26 -12.28 -15.98 4.83
CA ASP A 26 -13.66 -16.43 4.83
C ASP A 26 -14.61 -15.38 4.27
N ASP A 27 -14.27 -14.11 4.41
CA ASP A 27 -15.07 -12.99 3.94
C ASP A 27 -14.21 -12.03 3.14
N VAL A 28 -14.32 -12.09 1.82
CA VAL A 28 -13.54 -11.28 0.87
C VAL A 28 -13.70 -9.78 1.17
N LEU A 29 -14.92 -9.31 1.42
CA LEU A 29 -15.17 -7.89 1.63
C LEU A 29 -14.50 -7.36 2.90
N SER A 30 -14.38 -8.18 3.94
CA SER A 30 -13.73 -7.77 5.17
C SER A 30 -12.24 -7.47 5.00
N TYR A 31 -11.60 -8.07 4.01
CA TYR A 31 -10.16 -7.93 3.76
C TYR A 31 -9.83 -7.03 2.57
N SER A 32 -10.81 -6.29 2.06
CA SER A 32 -10.61 -5.36 0.95
C SER A 32 -10.60 -3.93 1.47
N ALA A 33 -9.57 -3.17 1.11
CA ALA A 33 -9.49 -1.77 1.49
C ALA A 33 -8.59 -0.98 0.53
N ARG A 34 -8.85 0.30 0.44
CA ARG A 34 -8.02 1.26 -0.28
C ARG A 34 -7.89 2.52 0.54
N VAL A 35 -6.72 3.14 0.47
CA VAL A 35 -6.50 4.42 1.10
C VAL A 35 -6.97 5.55 0.18
N THR A 36 -7.63 6.55 0.78
CA THR A 36 -7.89 7.82 0.13
C THR A 36 -7.14 8.92 0.86
N GLN A 37 -6.68 9.92 0.14
CA GLN A 37 -5.82 10.97 0.66
C GLN A 37 -6.44 12.33 0.46
N SER A 38 -6.18 13.24 1.42
CA SER A 38 -6.31 14.67 1.23
C SER A 38 -4.90 15.23 1.03
N THR A 39 -4.75 16.11 0.04
CA THR A 39 -3.46 16.70 -0.28
C THR A 39 -3.57 18.22 -0.40
N VAL A 40 -2.44 18.91 -0.17
CA VAL A 40 -2.30 20.34 -0.42
C VAL A 40 -1.07 20.58 -1.28
N GLY A 41 -1.06 21.67 -2.03
CA GLY A 41 0.06 22.08 -2.87
C GLY A 41 -0.28 22.08 -4.36
N HIS A 42 0.64 22.58 -5.17
CA HIS A 42 0.51 22.69 -6.61
C HIS A 42 1.64 21.95 -7.29
N PHE A 43 1.38 21.37 -8.46
CA PHE A 43 2.36 20.76 -9.37
C PHE A 43 3.65 20.24 -8.72
N GLY A 44 3.73 18.93 -8.47
CA GLY A 44 4.96 18.28 -8.01
C GLY A 44 5.32 18.52 -6.55
N SER A 45 4.68 19.46 -5.87
CA SER A 45 4.93 19.74 -4.45
C SER A 45 3.72 19.37 -3.57
N LYS A 46 2.88 18.46 -4.02
CA LYS A 46 1.75 17.99 -3.25
C LYS A 46 2.21 17.24 -2.00
N LYS A 47 1.55 17.54 -0.90
CA LYS A 47 1.83 16.92 0.39
C LYS A 47 0.55 16.30 0.94
N VAL A 48 0.67 15.09 1.44
CA VAL A 48 -0.45 14.41 2.11
C VAL A 48 -0.75 15.10 3.44
N THR A 49 -1.99 15.46 3.66
CA THR A 49 -2.45 16.10 4.90
C THR A 49 -3.32 15.19 5.75
N ASP A 50 -3.98 14.24 5.12
CA ASP A 50 -4.80 13.26 5.81
C ASP A 50 -4.95 12.00 4.96
N VAL A 51 -5.21 10.88 5.61
CA VAL A 51 -5.48 9.61 4.96
C VAL A 51 -6.66 8.92 5.62
N LYS A 52 -7.43 8.20 4.82
CA LYS A 52 -8.56 7.41 5.30
C LYS A 52 -8.64 6.12 4.50
N TRP A 53 -8.87 5.03 5.18
CA TRP A 53 -9.10 3.73 4.56
C TRP A 53 -10.58 3.53 4.30
N ASN A 54 -10.92 3.04 3.12
CA ASN A 54 -12.27 2.71 2.71
C ASN A 54 -12.33 1.24 2.32
N GLY A 55 -13.31 0.52 2.83
CA GLY A 55 -13.46 -0.90 2.55
C GLY A 55 -14.19 -1.64 3.66
N GLY A 56 -13.82 -2.90 3.85
CA GLY A 56 -14.42 -3.76 4.85
C GLY A 56 -13.86 -3.59 6.26
N LYS A 57 -13.92 -4.64 7.06
CA LYS A 57 -13.46 -4.59 8.46
C LYS A 57 -12.01 -4.15 8.62
N ILE A 58 -11.15 -4.58 7.69
CA ILE A 58 -9.73 -4.18 7.73
C ILE A 58 -9.59 -2.65 7.65
N ALA A 59 -10.42 -1.98 6.87
CA ALA A 59 -10.39 -0.53 6.78
C ALA A 59 -10.68 0.14 8.14
N ASP A 60 -11.64 -0.38 8.89
CA ASP A 60 -11.98 0.15 10.21
C ASP A 60 -10.82 -0.03 11.19
N VAL A 61 -10.17 -1.19 11.15
CA VAL A 61 -9.01 -1.47 12.00
C VAL A 61 -7.86 -0.52 11.67
N LEU A 62 -7.58 -0.31 10.37
CA LEU A 62 -6.49 0.56 9.93
C LEU A 62 -6.77 2.02 10.28
N ASN A 63 -8.01 2.47 10.17
CA ASN A 63 -8.40 3.82 10.56
C ASN A 63 -8.24 4.09 12.06
N SER A 64 -8.26 3.04 12.87
CA SER A 64 -8.05 3.15 14.31
C SER A 64 -6.58 3.24 14.72
N ASP A 65 -5.66 2.98 13.80
CA ASP A 65 -4.22 3.01 14.07
C ASP A 65 -3.65 4.39 13.77
N SER A 66 -3.53 5.22 14.80
CA SER A 66 -3.02 6.60 14.66
C SER A 66 -1.55 6.64 14.25
N THR A 67 -0.75 5.68 14.67
CA THR A 67 0.66 5.59 14.30
C THR A 67 0.83 5.30 12.81
N LEU A 68 0.03 4.38 12.28
CA LEU A 68 0.00 4.09 10.85
C LEU A 68 -0.40 5.32 10.04
N LYS A 69 -1.41 6.05 10.50
CA LYS A 69 -1.86 7.28 9.86
C LYS A 69 -0.74 8.32 9.79
N GLU A 70 -0.03 8.52 10.88
CA GLU A 70 1.10 9.46 10.94
C GLU A 70 2.20 9.07 9.96
N LEU A 71 2.53 7.78 9.88
CA LEU A 71 3.52 7.28 8.92
C LEU A 71 3.10 7.54 7.49
N LEU A 72 1.84 7.31 7.16
CA LEU A 72 1.30 7.55 5.82
C LEU A 72 1.31 9.03 5.43
N ILE A 73 0.98 9.91 6.37
CA ILE A 73 0.97 11.35 6.13
C ILE A 73 2.38 11.87 5.79
N GLN A 74 3.41 11.24 6.29
CA GLN A 74 4.80 11.61 6.02
C GLN A 74 5.29 11.15 4.65
N GLN A 75 4.54 10.29 3.96
CA GLN A 75 4.91 9.80 2.64
C GLN A 75 4.47 10.77 1.53
N SER A 76 5.07 10.61 0.35
CA SER A 76 4.54 11.28 -0.85
C SER A 76 3.14 10.73 -1.18
N PRO A 77 2.33 11.46 -1.96
CA PRO A 77 1.01 10.94 -2.36
C PRO A 77 1.09 9.58 -3.04
N ASP A 78 2.09 9.34 -3.87
CA ASP A 78 2.26 8.05 -4.54
C ASP A 78 2.62 6.93 -3.55
N ASP A 79 3.51 7.21 -2.62
CA ASP A 79 3.94 6.22 -1.62
C ASP A 79 2.85 5.93 -0.59
N ALA A 80 1.96 6.88 -0.34
CA ALA A 80 0.82 6.69 0.55
C ALA A 80 -0.37 6.02 -0.13
N THR A 81 -0.30 5.73 -1.42
CA THR A 81 -1.37 5.04 -2.16
C THR A 81 -1.18 3.54 -2.04
N ILE A 82 -1.98 2.90 -1.20
CA ILE A 82 -1.86 1.47 -0.88
C ILE A 82 -3.23 0.82 -1.01
N SER A 83 -3.24 -0.39 -1.54
CA SER A 83 -4.45 -1.20 -1.68
C SER A 83 -4.27 -2.54 -0.99
N ILE A 84 -5.35 -3.05 -0.44
CA ILE A 84 -5.41 -4.36 0.21
C ILE A 84 -6.47 -5.17 -0.50
N GLU A 85 -6.10 -6.36 -0.96
CA GLU A 85 -6.97 -7.18 -1.78
C GLU A 85 -6.80 -8.66 -1.41
N PRO A 86 -7.89 -9.37 -1.10
CA PRO A 86 -7.81 -10.80 -0.84
C PRO A 86 -7.48 -11.55 -2.13
N THR A 87 -6.69 -12.60 -2.00
CA THR A 87 -6.34 -13.53 -3.07
C THR A 87 -6.82 -14.92 -2.69
N GLY A 88 -6.62 -15.89 -3.57
CA GLY A 88 -7.05 -17.26 -3.29
C GLY A 88 -6.45 -17.86 -2.01
N ASN A 89 -5.22 -17.48 -1.65
CA ASN A 89 -4.48 -18.08 -0.54
C ASN A 89 -4.06 -17.08 0.53
N GLY A 90 -4.56 -15.83 0.47
CA GLY A 90 -4.15 -14.84 1.44
C GLY A 90 -4.66 -13.44 1.11
N VAL A 91 -3.92 -12.46 1.58
CA VAL A 91 -4.24 -11.05 1.38
C VAL A 91 -3.02 -10.34 0.83
N ARG A 92 -3.20 -9.65 -0.28
CA ARG A 92 -2.16 -8.89 -0.95
C ARG A 92 -2.24 -7.43 -0.52
N ILE A 93 -1.10 -6.88 -0.13
CA ILE A 93 -0.94 -5.46 0.19
C ILE A 93 0.02 -4.89 -0.84
N TYR A 94 -0.38 -3.87 -1.59
CA TYR A 94 0.45 -3.37 -2.67
C TYR A 94 0.29 -1.86 -2.86
N GLY A 95 1.36 -1.26 -3.36
CA GLY A 95 1.39 0.15 -3.71
C GLY A 95 1.30 0.37 -5.21
N LYS A 96 1.55 1.60 -5.64
CA LYS A 96 1.59 1.97 -7.05
C LYS A 96 2.81 1.40 -7.77
N TRP A 97 2.66 1.15 -9.05
CA TRP A 97 3.78 0.85 -9.93
C TRP A 97 4.69 2.07 -10.07
N LYS A 98 5.98 1.84 -10.02
CA LYS A 98 7.00 2.88 -10.18
C LYS A 98 8.05 2.45 -11.20
N ASN A 99 8.73 3.42 -11.83
CA ASN A 99 9.87 3.10 -12.68
C ASN A 99 11.12 2.82 -11.83
N SER A 100 12.20 2.37 -12.45
CA SER A 100 13.42 1.99 -11.75
C SER A 100 14.09 3.15 -10.99
N PHE A 101 13.88 4.38 -11.42
CA PHE A 101 14.46 5.57 -10.76
C PHE A 101 13.69 5.97 -9.50
N GLU A 102 12.40 5.72 -9.49
CA GLU A 102 11.53 6.09 -8.37
C GLU A 102 11.40 4.99 -7.34
N PHE A 103 11.65 3.74 -7.75
CA PHE A 103 11.42 2.60 -6.87
C PHE A 103 12.50 2.50 -5.80
N GLY A 104 12.04 2.43 -4.57
CA GLY A 104 12.87 2.14 -3.43
C GLY A 104 11.95 1.96 -2.24
N VAL A 105 12.19 0.94 -1.45
CA VAL A 105 11.42 0.72 -0.22
C VAL A 105 12.22 1.29 0.93
N THR A 106 11.76 2.40 1.48
CA THR A 106 12.36 3.02 2.65
C THR A 106 12.02 2.23 3.91
N LYS A 107 12.73 2.50 4.99
CA LYS A 107 12.43 1.90 6.29
C LYS A 107 11.00 2.24 6.74
N ASP A 108 10.56 3.48 6.51
CA ASP A 108 9.22 3.92 6.87
C ASP A 108 8.15 3.19 6.05
N GLN A 109 8.37 3.00 4.76
CA GLN A 109 7.46 2.24 3.91
C GLN A 109 7.37 0.78 4.35
N PHE A 110 8.50 0.16 4.65
CA PHE A 110 8.51 -1.20 5.17
C PHE A 110 7.69 -1.30 6.46
N GLU A 111 7.86 -0.35 7.36
CA GLU A 111 7.13 -0.31 8.62
C GLU A 111 5.62 -0.17 8.38
N ILE A 112 5.22 0.65 7.41
CA ILE A 112 3.81 0.81 7.02
C ILE A 112 3.23 -0.52 6.57
N TYR A 113 3.89 -1.19 5.63
CA TYR A 113 3.42 -2.49 5.12
C TYR A 113 3.40 -3.56 6.20
N ASP A 114 4.40 -3.56 7.08
CA ASP A 114 4.47 -4.52 8.19
C ASP A 114 3.31 -4.33 9.18
N LYS A 115 2.98 -3.09 9.51
CA LYS A 115 1.83 -2.78 10.37
C LYS A 115 0.51 -3.24 9.75
N ILE A 116 0.33 -2.97 8.46
CA ILE A 116 -0.86 -3.40 7.73
C ILE A 116 -0.94 -4.93 7.73
N ALA A 117 0.16 -5.61 7.46
CA ALA A 117 0.21 -7.06 7.48
C ALA A 117 -0.14 -7.62 8.86
N GLY A 118 0.33 -6.99 9.93
CA GLY A 118 -0.02 -7.36 11.29
C GLY A 118 -1.50 -7.26 11.57
N HIS A 119 -2.15 -6.18 11.14
CA HIS A 119 -3.60 -6.02 11.27
C HIS A 119 -4.37 -7.07 10.46
N VAL A 120 -3.92 -7.38 9.26
CA VAL A 120 -4.52 -8.42 8.42
C VAL A 120 -4.43 -9.78 9.12
N LYS A 121 -3.28 -10.10 9.69
CA LYS A 121 -3.09 -11.38 10.40
C LYS A 121 -4.01 -11.52 11.62
N ASN A 122 -4.29 -10.41 12.28
CA ASN A 122 -5.06 -10.39 13.51
C ASN A 122 -6.57 -10.21 13.28
N LEU A 123 -6.98 -9.94 12.07
CA LEU A 123 -8.40 -9.80 11.73
C LEU A 123 -9.16 -11.17 11.69
#